data_ec82edce38b59d70d23bc75fc3bc4f38
#
_entry.id   ec82edce38b59d70d23bc75fc3bc4f38
#
_cell.length_a   1.000
_cell.length_b   1.000
_cell.length_c   1.000
_cell.angle_alpha   90.00
_cell.angle_beta   90.00
_cell.angle_gamma   90.00
#
_symmetry.space_group_name_H-M   'P 1'
#
loop_
_entity.id
_entity.type
_entity.pdbx_description
1 polymer ?
#
loop_
_entity_poly.entity_id
_entity_poly.type
_entity_poly.pdbx_seq_one_letter_code
_entity_poly.pdbx_strand_id
1 'polypeptide(L)'
;MAVGALTGVGLLAGGIKKLGKLERFQKYIDTLGNHTYCNFEQLSAAVNKPVKFVKKDIKKMIDDRWFRQGHIDEQETCLITSNETYLQYTQTQKALEQKKQEEEKYQAEQERNRKNTPPEVQEVLDKGNEFLDKIHRSNDAIPGMEISAKISRMELIVEKIFERAQKHPEIIPDQIGRAHV
;
A
#
# COMPACT_ATOMS: atom_id res chain seq x y z
N MET A 1 64.79 0.32 -27.19
CA MET A 1 64.35 -0.24 -25.94
C MET A 1 63.40 0.76 -25.26
N ALA A 2 62.09 0.58 -25.45
CA ALA A 2 61.09 1.37 -24.75
C ALA A 2 59.84 0.51 -24.61
N VAL A 3 59.86 -0.44 -23.67
CA VAL A 3 58.71 -1.26 -23.27
C VAL A 3 58.65 -1.21 -21.74
N GLY A 4 57.78 -0.41 -21.16
CA GLY A 4 57.67 -0.41 -19.70
C GLY A 4 56.79 0.65 -19.06
N ALA A 5 56.05 1.50 -19.81
CA ALA A 5 55.29 2.61 -19.18
C ALA A 5 53.73 2.47 -19.20
N LEU A 6 53.17 1.42 -19.80
CA LEU A 6 51.70 1.31 -19.99
C LEU A 6 50.94 0.44 -18.97
N THR A 7 51.65 -0.32 -18.13
CA THR A 7 50.98 -1.22 -17.16
C THR A 7 50.64 -0.55 -15.82
N GLY A 8 51.27 0.58 -15.48
CA GLY A 8 51.04 1.28 -14.21
C GLY A 8 49.74 2.08 -14.12
N VAL A 9 49.28 2.64 -15.25
CA VAL A 9 48.07 3.50 -15.27
C VAL A 9 46.78 2.70 -15.05
N GLY A 10 46.71 1.47 -15.51
CA GLY A 10 45.52 0.61 -15.34
C GLY A 10 45.33 0.17 -13.90
N LEU A 11 46.39 -0.10 -13.16
CA LEU A 11 46.32 -0.50 -11.74
C LEU A 11 45.91 0.66 -10.82
N LEU A 12 46.37 1.88 -11.10
CA LEU A 12 46.02 3.08 -10.33
C LEU A 12 44.53 3.46 -10.57
N ALA A 13 44.05 3.40 -11.79
CA ALA A 13 42.66 3.71 -12.12
C ALA A 13 41.65 2.71 -11.49
N GLY A 14 42.03 1.43 -11.40
CA GLY A 14 41.24 0.42 -10.70
C GLY A 14 41.18 0.62 -9.19
N GLY A 15 42.29 1.05 -8.59
CA GLY A 15 42.39 1.39 -7.16
C GLY A 15 41.51 2.58 -6.77
N ILE A 16 41.56 3.67 -7.52
CA ILE A 16 40.78 4.88 -7.28
C ILE A 16 39.26 4.59 -7.36
N LYS A 17 38.84 3.78 -8.34
CA LYS A 17 37.40 3.38 -8.47
C LYS A 17 36.94 2.54 -7.28
N LYS A 18 37.79 1.66 -6.75
CA LYS A 18 37.48 0.84 -5.56
C LYS A 18 37.40 1.70 -4.29
N LEU A 19 38.28 2.66 -4.11
CA LEU A 19 38.29 3.60 -2.98
C LEU A 19 37.02 4.45 -2.99
N GLY A 20 36.63 5.02 -4.12
CA GLY A 20 35.38 5.79 -4.24
C GLY A 20 34.13 4.96 -4.00
N LYS A 21 34.13 3.65 -4.30
CA LYS A 21 33.03 2.75 -3.98
C LYS A 21 32.94 2.49 -2.47
N LEU A 22 34.05 2.27 -1.81
CA LEU A 22 34.14 2.05 -0.37
C LEU A 22 33.66 3.29 0.41
N GLU A 23 34.11 4.48 -0.01
CA GLU A 23 33.66 5.75 0.60
C GLU A 23 32.15 5.93 0.50
N ARG A 24 31.56 5.65 -0.66
CA ARG A 24 30.08 5.72 -0.80
C ARG A 24 29.37 4.67 0.04
N PHE A 25 29.89 3.44 0.11
CA PHE A 25 29.34 2.40 0.96
C PHE A 25 29.31 2.84 2.42
N GLN A 26 30.42 3.42 2.92
CA GLN A 26 30.45 3.94 4.28
C GLN A 26 29.38 5.01 4.51
N LYS A 27 29.23 5.97 3.58
CA LYS A 27 28.19 7.00 3.66
C LYS A 27 26.76 6.41 3.65
N TYR A 28 26.53 5.34 2.90
CA TYR A 28 25.24 4.63 2.92
C TYR A 28 24.97 3.98 4.27
N ILE A 29 25.98 3.33 4.87
CA ILE A 29 25.87 2.73 6.20
C ILE A 29 25.64 3.82 7.27
N ASP A 30 26.37 4.91 7.21
CA ASP A 30 26.23 6.03 8.15
C ASP A 30 24.82 6.66 8.05
N THR A 31 24.28 6.76 6.83
CA THR A 31 22.91 7.26 6.59
C THR A 31 21.84 6.29 7.08
N LEU A 32 22.05 4.99 6.94
CA LEU A 32 21.19 3.95 7.50
C LEU A 32 21.20 4.00 9.04
N GLY A 33 22.36 4.23 9.65
CA GLY A 33 22.51 4.22 11.11
C GLY A 33 21.99 2.92 11.71
N ASN A 34 21.04 3.02 12.63
CA ASN A 34 20.40 1.87 13.29
C ASN A 34 19.09 1.41 12.59
N HIS A 35 18.72 2.02 11.46
CA HIS A 35 17.52 1.65 10.73
C HIS A 35 17.79 0.48 9.78
N THR A 36 16.76 -0.34 9.58
CA THR A 36 16.79 -1.47 8.65
C THR A 36 16.36 -1.11 7.22
N TYR A 37 16.02 0.15 7.00
CA TYR A 37 15.63 0.67 5.68
C TYR A 37 15.97 2.16 5.53
N CYS A 38 16.17 2.61 4.29
CA CYS A 38 16.41 4.02 3.96
C CYS A 38 15.96 4.32 2.52
N ASN A 39 15.38 5.50 2.33
CA ASN A 39 14.94 5.97 1.01
C ASN A 39 16.11 6.35 0.12
N PHE A 40 15.98 6.12 -1.19
CA PHE A 40 17.03 6.46 -2.15
C PHE A 40 17.32 7.96 -2.24
N GLU A 41 16.36 8.83 -1.94
CA GLU A 41 16.55 10.27 -1.86
C GLU A 41 17.54 10.65 -0.76
N GLN A 42 17.41 10.05 0.43
CA GLN A 42 18.32 10.28 1.56
C GLN A 42 19.73 9.79 1.23
N LEU A 43 19.86 8.59 0.65
CA LEU A 43 21.14 8.04 0.21
C LEU A 43 21.76 8.86 -0.91
N SER A 44 20.96 9.42 -1.80
CA SER A 44 21.35 10.32 -2.88
C SER A 44 21.96 11.62 -2.35
N ALA A 45 21.30 12.22 -1.36
CA ALA A 45 21.77 13.43 -0.68
C ALA A 45 23.12 13.16 0.04
N ALA A 46 23.23 12.05 0.74
CA ALA A 46 24.44 11.70 1.51
C ALA A 46 25.71 11.57 0.65
N VAL A 47 25.58 11.05 -0.57
CA VAL A 47 26.73 10.88 -1.48
C VAL A 47 26.84 11.97 -2.54
N ASN A 48 25.88 12.91 -2.57
CA ASN A 48 25.79 13.98 -3.57
C ASN A 48 25.83 13.42 -5.02
N LYS A 49 24.96 12.43 -5.27
CA LYS A 49 24.80 11.79 -6.59
C LYS A 49 23.31 11.66 -6.93
N PRO A 50 22.94 11.68 -8.22
CA PRO A 50 21.54 11.47 -8.62
C PRO A 50 20.99 10.13 -8.12
N VAL A 51 19.70 10.08 -7.76
CA VAL A 51 18.99 8.87 -7.31
C VAL A 51 19.20 7.68 -8.26
N LYS A 52 19.12 7.92 -9.58
CA LYS A 52 19.36 6.89 -10.59
C LYS A 52 20.77 6.25 -10.50
N PHE A 53 21.77 7.06 -10.16
CA PHE A 53 23.14 6.54 -9.94
C PHE A 53 23.17 5.69 -8.67
N VAL A 54 22.56 6.19 -7.57
CA VAL A 54 22.57 5.51 -6.26
C VAL A 54 21.85 4.16 -6.34
N LYS A 55 20.69 4.09 -6.99
CA LYS A 55 19.97 2.82 -7.25
C LYS A 55 20.89 1.79 -7.92
N LYS A 56 21.57 2.18 -9.01
CA LYS A 56 22.46 1.30 -9.75
C LYS A 56 23.70 0.88 -8.93
N ASP A 57 24.27 1.82 -8.16
CA ASP A 57 25.44 1.57 -7.31
C ASP A 57 25.09 0.59 -6.18
N ILE A 58 23.97 0.80 -5.49
CA ILE A 58 23.48 -0.06 -4.41
C ILE A 58 23.10 -1.44 -4.95
N LYS A 59 22.38 -1.53 -6.08
CA LYS A 59 22.06 -2.81 -6.71
C LYS A 59 23.34 -3.63 -6.96
N LYS A 60 24.37 -2.99 -7.52
CA LYS A 60 25.66 -3.64 -7.70
C LYS A 60 26.35 -4.01 -6.37
N MET A 61 26.18 -3.22 -5.32
CA MET A 61 26.72 -3.54 -3.99
C MET A 61 25.99 -4.75 -3.36
N ILE A 62 24.69 -4.90 -3.61
CA ILE A 62 23.92 -6.08 -3.21
C ILE A 62 24.41 -7.31 -3.96
N ASP A 63 24.56 -7.23 -5.30
CA ASP A 63 25.07 -8.32 -6.15
C ASP A 63 26.48 -8.73 -5.73
N ASP A 64 27.35 -7.77 -5.39
CA ASP A 64 28.71 -7.97 -4.89
C ASP A 64 28.77 -8.39 -3.40
N ARG A 65 27.62 -8.62 -2.74
CA ARG A 65 27.43 -9.04 -1.34
C ARG A 65 27.99 -8.07 -0.28
N TRP A 66 28.06 -6.79 -0.59
CA TRP A 66 28.40 -5.75 0.38
C TRP A 66 27.26 -5.54 1.38
N PHE A 67 25.99 -5.62 0.90
CA PHE A 67 24.80 -5.73 1.73
C PHE A 67 24.34 -7.19 1.75
N ARG A 68 24.66 -7.92 2.83
CA ARG A 68 24.38 -9.36 2.92
C ARG A 68 22.88 -9.69 2.91
N GLN A 69 22.08 -8.82 3.49
CA GLN A 69 20.61 -8.90 3.55
C GLN A 69 19.98 -7.69 2.87
N GLY A 70 20.64 -7.19 1.81
CA GLY A 70 20.16 -6.04 1.05
C GLY A 70 19.07 -6.43 0.07
N HIS A 71 17.94 -5.71 0.13
CA HIS A 71 16.84 -5.80 -0.80
C HIS A 71 16.46 -4.40 -1.28
N ILE A 72 15.90 -4.32 -2.46
CA ILE A 72 15.26 -3.11 -2.97
C ILE A 72 13.76 -3.41 -3.02
N ASP A 73 12.94 -2.47 -2.57
CA ASP A 73 11.49 -2.59 -2.64
C ASP A 73 10.99 -2.64 -4.09
N GLU A 74 9.78 -3.16 -4.31
CA GLU A 74 9.20 -3.34 -5.65
C GLU A 74 9.05 -2.02 -6.42
N GLN A 75 8.87 -0.91 -5.70
CA GLN A 75 8.75 0.42 -6.31
C GLN A 75 10.10 1.09 -6.55
N GLU A 76 11.20 0.43 -6.19
CA GLU A 76 12.58 0.96 -6.26
C GLU A 76 12.74 2.32 -5.55
N THR A 77 12.10 2.50 -4.40
CA THR A 77 12.16 3.73 -3.61
C THR A 77 13.05 3.60 -2.39
N CYS A 78 13.33 2.38 -1.94
CA CYS A 78 13.94 2.11 -0.65
C CYS A 78 14.94 0.96 -0.71
N LEU A 79 16.07 1.13 0.02
CA LEU A 79 16.97 0.04 0.38
C LEU A 79 16.53 -0.54 1.72
N ILE A 80 16.35 -1.87 1.79
CA ILE A 80 16.05 -2.62 3.01
C ILE A 80 17.23 -3.54 3.30
N THR A 81 17.77 -3.49 4.52
CA THR A 81 18.99 -4.20 4.91
C THR A 81 18.76 -5.34 5.90
N SER A 82 17.51 -5.76 6.06
CA SER A 82 17.10 -6.89 6.91
C SER A 82 16.10 -7.78 6.16
N ASN A 83 16.36 -9.09 6.17
CA ASN A 83 15.42 -10.08 5.61
C ASN A 83 14.08 -10.07 6.34
N GLU A 84 14.07 -9.86 7.64
CA GLU A 84 12.84 -9.78 8.44
C GLU A 84 12.00 -8.58 8.03
N THR A 85 12.61 -7.40 7.94
CA THR A 85 11.93 -6.18 7.48
C THR A 85 11.41 -6.34 6.04
N TYR A 86 12.18 -6.97 5.16
CA TYR A 86 11.75 -7.24 3.80
C TYR A 86 10.57 -8.21 3.74
N LEU A 87 10.56 -9.25 4.57
CA LEU A 87 9.45 -10.18 4.68
C LEU A 87 8.17 -9.48 5.16
N GLN A 88 8.27 -8.66 6.20
CA GLN A 88 7.14 -7.85 6.70
C GLN A 88 6.60 -6.90 5.63
N TYR A 89 7.49 -6.21 4.92
CA TYR A 89 7.13 -5.35 3.80
C TYR A 89 6.35 -6.12 2.72
N THR A 90 6.86 -7.26 2.26
CA THR A 90 6.21 -8.06 1.21
C THR A 90 4.87 -8.63 1.65
N GLN A 91 4.73 -9.04 2.92
CA GLN A 91 3.45 -9.48 3.48
C GLN A 91 2.43 -8.35 3.52
N THR A 92 2.85 -7.16 3.95
CA THR A 92 1.99 -5.97 4.00
C THR A 92 1.53 -5.57 2.60
N GLN A 93 2.43 -5.59 1.60
CA GLN A 93 2.09 -5.27 0.21
C GLN A 93 1.07 -6.29 -0.35
N LYS A 94 1.27 -7.58 -0.11
CA LYS A 94 0.31 -8.63 -0.53
C LYS A 94 -1.05 -8.45 0.12
N ALA A 95 -1.10 -8.16 1.42
CA ALA A 95 -2.36 -7.95 2.13
C ALA A 95 -3.09 -6.70 1.60
N LEU A 96 -2.36 -5.63 1.29
CA LEU A 96 -2.92 -4.40 0.71
C LEU A 96 -3.49 -4.66 -0.69
N GLU A 97 -2.76 -5.39 -1.52
CA GLU A 97 -3.21 -5.77 -2.87
C GLU A 97 -4.45 -6.67 -2.84
N GLN A 98 -4.48 -7.67 -1.93
CA GLN A 98 -5.66 -8.51 -1.73
C GLN A 98 -6.87 -7.69 -1.32
N LYS A 99 -6.71 -6.79 -0.33
CA LYS A 99 -7.78 -5.91 0.11
C LYS A 99 -8.31 -5.03 -1.02
N LYS A 100 -7.41 -4.47 -1.83
CA LYS A 100 -7.79 -3.66 -3.00
C LYS A 100 -8.58 -4.47 -4.03
N GLN A 101 -8.14 -5.70 -4.32
CA GLN A 101 -8.86 -6.60 -5.24
C GLN A 101 -10.23 -7.01 -4.70
N GLU A 102 -10.36 -7.25 -3.39
CA GLU A 102 -11.65 -7.54 -2.76
C GLU A 102 -12.59 -6.34 -2.84
N GLU A 103 -12.08 -5.14 -2.58
CA GLU A 103 -12.84 -3.90 -2.69
C GLU A 103 -13.29 -3.62 -4.13
N GLU A 104 -12.42 -3.80 -5.12
CA GLU A 104 -12.77 -3.68 -6.54
C GLU A 104 -13.84 -4.70 -6.97
N LYS A 105 -13.74 -5.94 -6.50
CA LYS A 105 -14.77 -6.97 -6.75
C LYS A 105 -16.09 -6.61 -6.11
N TYR A 106 -16.07 -6.15 -4.87
CA TYR A 106 -17.27 -5.70 -4.16
C TYR A 106 -17.95 -4.53 -4.87
N GLN A 107 -17.19 -3.52 -5.29
CA GLN A 107 -17.72 -2.39 -6.06
C GLN A 107 -18.31 -2.83 -7.41
N ALA A 108 -17.63 -3.74 -8.12
CA ALA A 108 -18.11 -4.27 -9.39
C ALA A 108 -19.42 -5.10 -9.22
N GLU A 109 -19.55 -5.84 -8.12
CA GLU A 109 -20.77 -6.58 -7.78
C GLU A 109 -21.93 -5.63 -7.43
N GLN A 110 -21.65 -4.61 -6.63
CA GLN A 110 -22.61 -3.55 -6.30
C GLN A 110 -23.13 -2.84 -7.56
N GLU A 111 -22.24 -2.51 -8.50
CA GLU A 111 -22.63 -1.86 -9.74
C GLU A 111 -23.47 -2.77 -10.66
N ARG A 112 -23.16 -4.07 -10.71
CA ARG A 112 -23.98 -5.07 -11.43
C ARG A 112 -25.36 -5.20 -10.80
N ASN A 113 -25.45 -5.29 -9.48
CA ASN A 113 -26.70 -5.38 -8.75
C ASN A 113 -27.55 -4.14 -8.98
N ARG A 114 -26.95 -2.95 -8.96
CA ARG A 114 -27.62 -1.67 -9.24
C ARG A 114 -28.23 -1.63 -10.65
N LYS A 115 -27.51 -2.11 -11.68
CA LYS A 115 -28.01 -2.18 -13.06
C LYS A 115 -29.19 -3.15 -13.24
N ASN A 116 -29.24 -4.20 -12.43
CA ASN A 116 -30.28 -5.22 -12.49
C ASN A 116 -31.48 -4.94 -11.56
N THR A 117 -31.39 -3.91 -10.71
CA THR A 117 -32.43 -3.56 -9.75
C THR A 117 -33.48 -2.65 -10.42
N PRO A 118 -34.76 -2.94 -10.28
CA PRO A 118 -35.84 -2.06 -10.79
C PRO A 118 -35.70 -0.64 -10.24
N PRO A 119 -36.03 0.40 -11.02
CA PRO A 119 -35.87 1.80 -10.60
C PRO A 119 -36.59 2.16 -9.29
N GLU A 120 -37.75 1.59 -9.04
CA GLU A 120 -38.54 1.82 -7.81
C GLU A 120 -37.82 1.25 -6.56
N VAL A 121 -37.20 0.09 -6.72
CA VAL A 121 -36.40 -0.55 -5.68
C VAL A 121 -35.10 0.23 -5.45
N GLN A 122 -34.49 0.72 -6.52
CA GLN A 122 -33.27 1.53 -6.44
C GLN A 122 -33.50 2.83 -5.65
N GLU A 123 -34.64 3.50 -5.86
CA GLU A 123 -34.96 4.72 -5.10
C GLU A 123 -35.09 4.44 -3.60
N VAL A 124 -35.67 3.30 -3.22
CA VAL A 124 -35.80 2.89 -1.81
C VAL A 124 -34.44 2.60 -1.20
N LEU A 125 -33.56 1.92 -1.95
CA LEU A 125 -32.20 1.62 -1.51
C LEU A 125 -31.34 2.88 -1.38
N ASP A 126 -31.44 3.81 -2.33
CA ASP A 126 -30.68 5.08 -2.28
C ASP A 126 -31.11 5.94 -1.07
N LYS A 127 -32.43 6.03 -0.79
CA LYS A 127 -32.94 6.68 0.43
C LYS A 127 -32.48 5.97 1.70
N GLY A 128 -32.48 4.65 1.69
CA GLY A 128 -31.99 3.86 2.82
C GLY A 128 -30.52 4.09 3.13
N ASN A 129 -29.68 4.12 2.12
CA ASN A 129 -28.26 4.42 2.27
C ASN A 129 -28.03 5.85 2.79
N GLU A 130 -28.82 6.84 2.33
CA GLU A 130 -28.76 8.20 2.87
C GLU A 130 -29.13 8.25 4.38
N PHE A 131 -30.09 7.45 4.81
CA PHE A 131 -30.41 7.33 6.24
C PHE A 131 -29.31 6.66 7.04
N LEU A 132 -28.69 5.60 6.52
CA LEU A 132 -27.54 4.95 7.16
C LEU A 132 -26.37 5.92 7.33
N ASP A 133 -26.05 6.70 6.31
CA ASP A 133 -25.01 7.73 6.38
C ASP A 133 -25.33 8.81 7.44
N LYS A 134 -26.59 9.20 7.58
CA LYS A 134 -27.01 10.12 8.63
C LYS A 134 -26.87 9.53 10.02
N ILE A 135 -27.27 8.26 10.19
CA ILE A 135 -27.11 7.53 11.46
C ILE A 135 -25.62 7.42 11.83
N HIS A 136 -24.78 7.06 10.86
CA HIS A 136 -23.34 6.91 11.05
C HIS A 136 -22.70 8.22 11.54
N ARG A 137 -22.95 9.33 10.84
CA ARG A 137 -22.48 10.67 11.25
C ARG A 137 -23.00 11.10 12.61
N SER A 138 -24.26 10.75 12.93
CA SER A 138 -24.83 11.07 14.24
C SER A 138 -24.22 10.22 15.35
N ASN A 139 -23.88 8.96 15.07
CA ASN A 139 -23.22 8.06 16.00
C ASN A 139 -21.80 8.53 16.36
N ASP A 140 -21.05 9.02 15.36
CA ASP A 140 -19.72 9.57 15.57
C ASP A 140 -19.72 10.83 16.46
N ALA A 141 -20.85 11.55 16.49
CA ALA A 141 -21.03 12.75 17.31
C ALA A 141 -21.51 12.47 18.75
N ILE A 142 -21.95 11.25 19.08
CA ILE A 142 -22.49 10.89 20.38
C ILE A 142 -21.37 10.36 21.30
N PRO A 143 -21.04 11.03 22.40
CA PRO A 143 -20.08 10.52 23.38
C PRO A 143 -20.75 9.40 24.21
N GLY A 144 -20.25 8.18 24.06
CA GLY A 144 -20.68 7.06 24.90
C GLY A 144 -20.58 5.71 24.22
N MET A 145 -19.66 4.86 24.68
CA MET A 145 -19.37 3.55 24.09
C MET A 145 -20.59 2.61 24.02
N GLU A 146 -21.48 2.65 25.03
CA GLU A 146 -22.62 1.74 25.09
C GLU A 146 -23.71 2.10 24.06
N ILE A 147 -23.98 3.39 23.85
CA ILE A 147 -24.95 3.88 22.91
C ILE A 147 -24.43 3.66 21.48
N SER A 148 -23.17 4.01 21.22
CA SER A 148 -22.50 3.77 19.93
C SER A 148 -22.53 2.29 19.53
N ALA A 149 -22.28 1.37 20.49
CA ALA A 149 -22.32 -0.06 20.21
C ALA A 149 -23.75 -0.55 19.83
N LYS A 150 -24.78 0.01 20.44
CA LYS A 150 -26.18 -0.31 20.07
C LYS A 150 -26.56 0.22 18.70
N ILE A 151 -26.13 1.44 18.39
CA ILE A 151 -26.38 2.06 17.07
C ILE A 151 -25.64 1.27 15.97
N SER A 152 -24.36 0.95 16.15
CA SER A 152 -23.58 0.14 15.19
C SER A 152 -24.19 -1.24 14.96
N ARG A 153 -24.81 -1.84 15.99
CA ARG A 153 -25.56 -3.10 15.82
C ARG A 153 -26.82 -2.91 14.98
N MET A 154 -27.52 -1.80 15.12
CA MET A 154 -28.69 -1.46 14.30
C MET A 154 -28.29 -1.19 12.85
N GLU A 155 -27.21 -0.44 12.61
CA GLU A 155 -26.62 -0.20 11.28
C GLU A 155 -26.36 -1.52 10.57
N LEU A 156 -25.69 -2.47 11.22
CA LEU A 156 -25.40 -3.79 10.65
C LEU A 156 -26.67 -4.57 10.27
N ILE A 157 -27.75 -4.44 11.06
CA ILE A 157 -29.03 -5.08 10.75
C ILE A 157 -29.66 -4.45 9.51
N VAL A 158 -29.66 -3.12 9.43
CA VAL A 158 -30.22 -2.38 8.29
C VAL A 158 -29.43 -2.66 7.01
N GLU A 159 -28.11 -2.68 7.06
CA GLU A 159 -27.24 -3.08 5.93
C GLU A 159 -27.60 -4.48 5.43
N LYS A 160 -27.77 -5.46 6.32
CA LYS A 160 -28.17 -6.82 5.93
C LYS A 160 -29.57 -6.87 5.31
N ILE A 161 -30.50 -6.03 5.77
CA ILE A 161 -31.83 -5.91 5.17
C ILE A 161 -31.71 -5.37 3.74
N PHE A 162 -30.90 -4.33 3.52
CA PHE A 162 -30.70 -3.77 2.19
C PHE A 162 -29.96 -4.73 1.26
N GLU A 163 -28.95 -5.42 1.74
CA GLU A 163 -28.25 -6.45 0.97
C GLU A 163 -29.22 -7.56 0.52
N ARG A 164 -30.14 -7.95 1.42
CA ARG A 164 -31.18 -8.94 1.09
C ARG A 164 -32.21 -8.40 0.11
N ALA A 165 -32.60 -7.14 0.25
CA ALA A 165 -33.53 -6.46 -0.66
C ALA A 165 -32.94 -6.29 -2.06
N GLN A 166 -31.64 -6.03 -2.18
CA GLN A 166 -30.91 -6.00 -3.45
C GLN A 166 -30.86 -7.37 -4.13
N LYS A 167 -30.65 -8.44 -3.35
CA LYS A 167 -30.62 -9.82 -3.86
C LYS A 167 -31.98 -10.36 -4.22
N HIS A 168 -33.04 -9.84 -3.59
CA HIS A 168 -34.41 -10.28 -3.72
C HIS A 168 -35.35 -9.07 -3.90
N PRO A 169 -35.26 -8.36 -5.04
CA PRO A 169 -36.05 -7.16 -5.29
C PRO A 169 -37.57 -7.43 -5.28
N GLU A 170 -37.99 -8.65 -5.51
CA GLU A 170 -39.38 -9.11 -5.48
C GLU A 170 -40.05 -9.00 -4.09
N ILE A 171 -39.24 -8.89 -3.01
CA ILE A 171 -39.76 -8.81 -1.63
C ILE A 171 -40.23 -7.38 -1.27
N ILE A 172 -39.72 -6.35 -1.94
CA ILE A 172 -39.94 -4.95 -1.61
C ILE A 172 -41.36 -4.47 -1.87
N PRO A 173 -42.02 -4.76 -3.01
CA PRO A 173 -43.38 -4.32 -3.27
C PRO A 173 -44.40 -4.78 -2.24
N ASP A 174 -44.23 -6.00 -1.73
CA ASP A 174 -45.15 -6.59 -0.71
C ASP A 174 -45.06 -5.92 0.66
N GLN A 175 -43.88 -5.35 1.00
CA GLN A 175 -43.66 -4.68 2.29
C GLN A 175 -44.11 -3.22 2.27
N ILE A 176 -43.98 -2.54 1.13
CA ILE A 176 -44.39 -1.14 0.97
C ILE A 176 -45.93 -1.04 0.88
N GLY A 177 -46.59 -2.00 0.20
CA GLY A 177 -48.03 -2.04 0.08
C GLY A 177 -48.76 -2.26 1.41
N ARG A 178 -48.12 -2.87 2.41
CA ARG A 178 -48.69 -3.10 3.75
C ARG A 178 -48.50 -1.92 4.72
N ALA A 179 -47.64 -0.98 4.41
CA ALA A 179 -47.36 0.18 5.26
C ALA A 179 -48.33 1.36 5.01
N HIS A 180 -49.21 1.27 4.02
CA HIS A 180 -50.20 2.30 3.62
C HIS A 180 -51.64 1.93 3.84
N VAL A 181 -51.94 0.90 4.65
CA VAL A 181 -53.32 0.56 5.04
C VAL A 181 -53.60 0.85 6.51
#